data_5ffb6218dfb1a10759b2810ccdf27680
#
_entry.id   5ffb6218dfb1a10759b2810ccdf27680
#
_cell.length_a   1.000
_cell.length_b   1.000
_cell.length_c   1.000
_cell.angle_alpha   90.00
_cell.angle_beta   90.00
_cell.angle_gamma   90.00
#
_symmetry.space_group_name_H-M   'P 1'
#
loop_
_entity.id
_entity.type
_entity.pdbx_description
1 polymer ?
#
loop_
_entity_poly.entity_id
_entity_poly.type
_entity_poly.pdbx_seq_one_letter_code
_entity_poly.pdbx_strand_id
1 'polypeptide(L)'
;MAVIIQKGLVGLVGKDYYIRHLSIINPFLPVELTPKEREVLGTFMSFKGEVAEKDRFSTYFRKEVKEVLKLSDGGLSNHLKALKDKGAIKEELNGTITIASFLLPAERQQFYQFKIVEG
;
A
#
# COMPACT_ATOMS: atom_id res chain seq x y z
N MET A 1 8.13 8.16 29.93
CA MET A 1 6.81 7.51 29.91
C MET A 1 6.23 7.56 28.51
N ALA A 2 5.80 6.44 27.99
CA ALA A 2 5.13 6.40 26.69
C ALA A 2 3.64 6.66 26.88
N VAL A 3 3.08 7.57 26.10
CA VAL A 3 1.64 7.79 26.06
C VAL A 3 1.09 6.98 24.90
N ILE A 4 0.20 6.05 25.20
CA ILE A 4 -0.47 5.25 24.19
C ILE A 4 -1.83 5.88 23.94
N ILE A 5 -2.02 6.39 22.72
CA ILE A 5 -3.31 6.90 22.30
C ILE A 5 -3.97 5.81 21.47
N GLN A 6 -5.05 5.24 21.99
CA GLN A 6 -5.85 4.27 21.26
C GLN A 6 -7.06 4.97 20.68
N LYS A 7 -7.12 4.98 19.35
CA LYS A 7 -8.32 5.41 18.64
C LYS A 7 -8.76 4.28 17.75
N GLY A 8 -9.90 3.69 18.06
CA GLY A 8 -10.49 2.68 17.19
C GLY A 8 -11.03 3.32 15.93
N LEU A 9 -10.54 2.90 14.78
CA LEU A 9 -11.07 3.29 13.49
C LEU A 9 -11.98 2.16 13.02
N VAL A 10 -13.14 2.05 13.68
CA VAL A 10 -14.14 1.02 13.38
C VAL A 10 -14.66 1.25 11.97
N GLY A 11 -14.76 0.19 11.18
CA GLY A 11 -15.32 0.24 9.84
C GLY A 11 -14.32 0.45 8.71
N LEU A 12 -13.02 0.55 9.02
CA LEU A 12 -12.01 0.56 7.96
C LEU A 12 -11.79 -0.87 7.47
N VAL A 13 -12.32 -1.18 6.31
CA VAL A 13 -12.23 -2.50 5.69
C VAL A 13 -11.69 -2.36 4.27
N GLY A 14 -11.17 -3.46 3.74
CA GLY A 14 -10.66 -3.51 2.39
C GLY A 14 -9.57 -2.47 2.15
N LYS A 15 -9.67 -1.76 1.02
CA LYS A 15 -8.65 -0.79 0.62
C LYS A 15 -8.44 0.33 1.65
N ASP A 16 -9.46 0.73 2.38
CA ASP A 16 -9.35 1.85 3.32
C ASP A 16 -8.40 1.56 4.47
N TYR A 17 -8.36 0.32 4.94
CA TYR A 17 -7.40 -0.11 5.95
C TYR A 17 -5.96 0.08 5.45
N TYR A 18 -5.68 -0.37 4.23
CA TYR A 18 -4.33 -0.32 3.66
C TYR A 18 -3.92 1.10 3.27
N ILE A 19 -4.84 1.89 2.72
CA ILE A 19 -4.59 3.29 2.40
C ILE A 19 -4.27 4.08 3.66
N ARG A 20 -5.01 3.84 4.75
CA ARG A 20 -4.75 4.51 6.03
C ARG A 20 -3.39 4.11 6.60
N HIS A 21 -3.06 2.82 6.54
CA HIS A 21 -1.74 2.35 6.96
C HIS A 21 -0.62 3.08 6.22
N LEU A 22 -0.69 3.12 4.89
CA LEU A 22 0.30 3.80 4.07
C LEU A 22 0.38 5.29 4.39
N SER A 23 -0.76 5.94 4.66
CA SER A 23 -0.80 7.35 5.01
C SER A 23 -0.13 7.63 6.36
N ILE A 24 -0.28 6.73 7.32
CA ILE A 24 0.35 6.89 8.65
C ILE A 24 1.86 6.75 8.55
N ILE A 25 2.37 5.78 7.80
CA ILE A 25 3.81 5.53 7.73
C ILE A 25 4.51 6.41 6.69
N ASN A 26 3.76 7.08 5.81
CA ASN A 26 4.34 7.83 4.69
C ASN A 26 5.44 8.82 5.07
N PRO A 27 5.31 9.64 6.13
CA PRO A 27 6.37 10.58 6.52
C PRO A 27 7.67 9.92 6.92
N PHE A 28 7.66 8.62 7.22
CA PHE A 28 8.81 7.86 7.69
C PHE A 28 9.44 6.99 6.60
N LEU A 29 8.90 7.05 5.38
CA LEU A 29 9.44 6.29 4.24
C LEU A 29 10.68 6.96 3.67
N PRO A 30 11.62 6.19 3.09
CA PRO A 30 12.78 6.77 2.40
C PRO A 30 12.38 7.73 1.28
N VAL A 31 11.31 7.41 0.55
CA VAL A 31 10.70 8.28 -0.45
C VAL A 31 9.20 8.29 -0.21
N GLU A 32 8.63 9.46 0.02
CA GLU A 32 7.20 9.58 0.28
C GLU A 32 6.38 9.27 -0.97
N LEU A 33 5.23 8.63 -0.74
CA LEU A 33 4.26 8.36 -1.79
C LEU A 33 3.25 9.51 -1.87
N THR A 34 2.79 9.81 -3.08
CA THR A 34 1.71 10.77 -3.26
C THR A 34 0.38 10.17 -2.77
N PRO A 35 -0.65 11.00 -2.49
CA PRO A 35 -1.96 10.47 -2.11
C PRO A 35 -2.51 9.46 -3.12
N LYS A 36 -2.36 9.72 -4.41
CA LYS A 36 -2.85 8.81 -5.45
C LYS A 36 -2.07 7.50 -5.48
N GLU A 37 -0.76 7.57 -5.29
CA GLU A 37 0.08 6.37 -5.20
C GLU A 37 -0.33 5.49 -4.01
N ARG A 38 -0.66 6.12 -2.87
CA ARG A 38 -1.15 5.38 -1.70
C ARG A 38 -2.50 4.73 -1.97
N GLU A 39 -3.40 5.42 -2.68
CA GLU A 39 -4.69 4.83 -3.06
C GLU A 39 -4.49 3.62 -3.97
N VAL A 40 -3.64 3.74 -4.98
CA VAL A 40 -3.36 2.66 -5.92
C VAL A 40 -2.76 1.46 -5.19
N LEU A 41 -1.68 1.70 -4.44
CA LEU A 41 -1.00 0.61 -3.74
C LEU A 41 -1.90 -0.04 -2.68
N GLY A 42 -2.60 0.76 -1.90
CA GLY A 42 -3.50 0.26 -0.87
C GLY A 42 -4.63 -0.59 -1.44
N THR A 43 -5.13 -0.22 -2.62
CA THR A 43 -6.15 -1.01 -3.29
C THR A 43 -5.60 -2.37 -3.73
N PHE A 44 -4.40 -2.41 -4.31
CA PHE A 44 -3.74 -3.69 -4.63
C PHE A 44 -3.52 -4.54 -3.37
N MET A 45 -3.09 -3.93 -2.28
CA MET A 45 -2.84 -4.63 -1.02
C MET A 45 -4.11 -5.23 -0.42
N SER A 46 -5.27 -4.69 -0.75
CA SER A 46 -6.55 -5.14 -0.19
C SER A 46 -7.06 -6.46 -0.78
N PHE A 47 -6.53 -6.89 -1.89
CA PHE A 47 -6.97 -8.14 -2.52
C PHE A 47 -6.53 -9.35 -1.70
N LYS A 48 -7.45 -10.27 -1.46
CA LYS A 48 -7.26 -11.46 -0.62
C LYS A 48 -7.39 -12.74 -1.43
N GLY A 49 -6.85 -13.83 -0.92
CA GLY A 49 -6.97 -15.16 -1.48
C GLY A 49 -5.70 -15.59 -2.21
N GLU A 50 -5.66 -16.88 -2.56
CA GLU A 50 -4.47 -17.50 -3.16
C GLU A 50 -4.07 -16.87 -4.49
N VAL A 51 -5.05 -16.52 -5.32
CA VAL A 51 -4.77 -15.92 -6.64
C VAL A 51 -4.10 -14.56 -6.46
N ALA A 52 -4.62 -13.73 -5.53
CA ALA A 52 -4.03 -12.42 -5.24
C ALA A 52 -2.62 -12.57 -4.66
N GLU A 53 -2.41 -13.51 -3.77
CA GLU A 53 -1.10 -13.73 -3.14
C GLU A 53 -0.04 -14.17 -4.16
N LYS A 54 -0.44 -14.96 -5.18
CA LYS A 54 0.48 -15.42 -6.22
C LYS A 54 0.83 -14.32 -7.21
N ASP A 55 -0.16 -13.52 -7.62
CA ASP A 55 0.06 -12.48 -8.63
C ASP A 55 -0.91 -11.31 -8.43
N ARG A 56 -0.62 -10.52 -7.40
CA ARG A 56 -1.43 -9.39 -6.98
C ARG A 56 -1.54 -8.29 -8.03
N PHE A 57 -0.55 -8.17 -8.89
CA PHE A 57 -0.49 -7.13 -9.93
C PHE A 57 -0.82 -7.68 -11.32
N SER A 58 -1.53 -8.80 -11.37
CA SER A 58 -1.96 -9.39 -12.64
C SER A 58 -2.94 -8.49 -13.38
N THR A 59 -3.18 -8.81 -14.64
CA THR A 59 -4.14 -8.08 -15.49
C THR A 59 -5.52 -8.03 -14.84
N TYR A 60 -5.96 -9.13 -14.23
CA TYR A 60 -7.25 -9.19 -13.54
C TYR A 60 -7.35 -8.13 -12.44
N PHE A 61 -6.36 -8.09 -11.55
CA PHE A 61 -6.39 -7.15 -10.43
C PHE A 61 -6.13 -5.70 -10.88
N ARG A 62 -5.33 -5.50 -11.91
CA ARG A 62 -5.15 -4.18 -12.51
C ARG A 62 -6.47 -3.63 -13.04
N LYS A 63 -7.28 -4.48 -13.66
CA LYS A 63 -8.60 -4.10 -14.13
C LYS A 63 -9.50 -3.68 -12.98
N GLU A 64 -9.48 -4.44 -11.88
CA GLU A 64 -10.24 -4.10 -10.67
C GLU A 64 -9.84 -2.75 -10.11
N VAL A 65 -8.54 -2.48 -10.01
CA VAL A 65 -8.04 -1.19 -9.51
C VAL A 65 -8.47 -0.04 -10.41
N LYS A 66 -8.40 -0.22 -11.72
CA LYS A 66 -8.87 0.81 -12.66
C LYS A 66 -10.34 1.12 -12.46
N GLU A 67 -11.16 0.11 -12.28
CA GLU A 67 -12.61 0.29 -12.05
C GLU A 67 -12.90 0.98 -10.72
N VAL A 68 -12.25 0.52 -9.66
CA VAL A 68 -12.47 1.07 -8.30
C VAL A 68 -12.03 2.54 -8.21
N LEU A 69 -10.88 2.87 -8.78
CA LEU A 69 -10.30 4.21 -8.68
C LEU A 69 -10.59 5.08 -9.91
N LYS A 70 -11.31 4.55 -10.89
CA LYS A 70 -11.68 5.25 -12.13
C LYS A 70 -10.45 5.77 -12.87
N LEU A 71 -9.48 4.88 -13.07
CA LEU A 71 -8.23 5.19 -13.76
C LEU A 71 -8.24 4.65 -15.19
N SER A 72 -7.56 5.38 -16.09
CA SER A 72 -7.26 4.87 -17.42
C SER A 72 -6.08 3.89 -17.36
N ASP A 73 -5.88 3.13 -18.45
CA ASP A 73 -4.72 2.25 -18.57
C ASP A 73 -3.41 3.00 -18.39
N GLY A 74 -3.28 4.15 -19.07
CA GLY A 74 -2.10 4.99 -18.95
C GLY A 74 -1.92 5.57 -17.56
N GLY A 75 -3.02 5.99 -16.93
CA GLY A 75 -2.97 6.50 -15.55
C GLY A 75 -2.47 5.46 -14.58
N LEU A 76 -3.00 4.23 -14.65
CA LEU A 76 -2.53 3.15 -13.78
C LEU A 76 -1.06 2.81 -14.06
N SER A 77 -0.67 2.69 -15.33
CA SER A 77 0.71 2.37 -15.71
C SER A 77 1.69 3.42 -15.18
N ASN A 78 1.33 4.70 -15.24
CA ASN A 78 2.17 5.78 -14.72
C ASN A 78 2.33 5.68 -13.20
N HIS A 79 1.26 5.36 -12.47
CA HIS A 79 1.35 5.19 -11.01
C HIS A 79 2.20 3.97 -10.63
N LEU A 80 2.06 2.86 -11.36
CA LEU A 80 2.88 1.67 -11.12
C LEU A 80 4.35 1.94 -11.40
N LYS A 81 4.66 2.68 -12.45
CA LYS A 81 6.03 3.09 -12.74
C LYS A 81 6.61 3.94 -11.61
N ALA A 82 5.85 4.92 -11.15
CA ALA A 82 6.28 5.77 -10.04
C ALA A 82 6.53 4.97 -8.77
N LEU A 83 5.66 4.00 -8.46
CA LEU A 83 5.84 3.12 -7.31
C LEU A 83 7.11 2.27 -7.43
N LYS A 84 7.42 1.77 -8.62
CA LYS A 84 8.68 1.06 -8.88
C LYS A 84 9.88 1.97 -8.68
N ASP A 85 9.84 3.17 -9.24
CA ASP A 85 10.93 4.14 -9.14
C ASP A 85 11.21 4.54 -7.69
N LYS A 86 10.18 4.57 -6.86
CA LYS A 86 10.29 4.88 -5.42
C LYS A 86 10.67 3.68 -4.55
N GLY A 87 10.78 2.49 -5.13
CA GLY A 87 11.12 1.28 -4.38
C GLY A 87 9.97 0.69 -3.58
N ALA A 88 8.73 1.16 -3.81
CA ALA A 88 7.55 0.61 -3.13
C ALA A 88 7.17 -0.76 -3.65
N ILE A 89 7.37 -0.99 -4.93
CA ILE A 89 7.17 -2.29 -5.58
C ILE A 89 8.40 -2.64 -6.40
N LYS A 90 8.60 -3.95 -6.63
CA LYS A 90 9.75 -4.46 -7.36
C LYS A 90 9.30 -5.56 -8.30
N GLU A 91 9.82 -5.54 -9.52
CA GLU A 91 9.61 -6.62 -10.48
C GLU A 91 10.71 -7.66 -10.33
N GLU A 92 10.31 -8.90 -10.05
CA GLU A 92 11.23 -10.02 -9.90
C GLU A 92 11.63 -10.57 -11.27
N LEU A 93 12.66 -11.45 -11.29
CA LEU A 93 13.18 -12.01 -12.52
C LEU A 93 12.14 -12.79 -13.34
N ASN A 94 11.14 -13.37 -12.68
CA ASN A 94 10.06 -14.10 -13.34
C ASN A 94 8.91 -13.20 -13.81
N GLY A 95 9.05 -11.88 -13.67
CA GLY A 95 8.02 -10.92 -14.06
C GLY A 95 6.99 -10.62 -12.96
N THR A 96 7.00 -11.36 -11.86
CA THR A 96 6.09 -11.10 -10.74
C THR A 96 6.48 -9.82 -10.01
N ILE A 97 5.48 -9.03 -9.63
CA ILE A 97 5.70 -7.79 -8.88
C ILE A 97 5.43 -8.05 -7.40
N THR A 98 6.36 -7.62 -6.55
CA THR A 98 6.24 -7.75 -5.10
C THR A 98 6.26 -6.38 -4.44
N ILE A 99 5.61 -6.29 -3.27
CA ILE A 99 5.56 -5.06 -2.48
C ILE A 99 6.72 -5.08 -1.48
N ALA A 100 7.37 -3.93 -1.29
CA ALA A 100 8.44 -3.80 -0.30
C ALA A 100 7.92 -4.20 1.09
N SER A 101 8.66 -5.07 1.78
CA SER A 101 8.22 -5.65 3.05
C SER A 101 7.94 -4.61 4.12
N PHE A 102 8.68 -3.49 4.14
CA PHE A 102 8.48 -2.43 5.13
C PHE A 102 7.16 -1.69 4.96
N LEU A 103 6.46 -1.86 3.84
CA LEU A 103 5.15 -1.26 3.59
C LEU A 103 3.99 -2.13 4.05
N LEU A 104 4.23 -3.41 4.32
CA LEU A 104 3.16 -4.35 4.63
C LEU A 104 2.71 -4.22 6.09
N PRO A 105 1.40 -4.03 6.35
CA PRO A 105 0.90 -3.99 7.72
C PRO A 105 0.69 -5.41 8.26
N ALA A 106 0.49 -5.51 9.56
CA ALA A 106 0.01 -6.74 10.17
C ALA A 106 -1.44 -7.01 9.72
N GLU A 107 -1.82 -8.28 9.68
CA GLU A 107 -3.20 -8.64 9.35
C GLU A 107 -4.15 -8.23 10.48
N ARG A 108 -5.34 -7.79 10.12
CA ARG A 108 -6.47 -7.44 11.00
C ARG A 108 -6.27 -6.20 11.85
N GLN A 109 -5.06 -5.97 12.37
CA GLN A 109 -4.85 -4.86 13.29
C GLN A 109 -3.38 -4.43 13.21
N GLN A 110 -3.15 -3.13 13.23
CA GLN A 110 -1.82 -2.55 13.14
C GLN A 110 -1.61 -1.56 14.27
N PHE A 111 -0.50 -1.70 14.98
CA PHE A 111 -0.05 -0.74 15.99
C PHE A 111 1.15 0.04 15.45
N TYR A 112 1.23 1.30 15.82
CA TYR A 112 2.32 2.19 15.44
C TYR A 112 2.96 2.75 16.69
N GLN A 113 4.28 2.77 16.70
CA GLN A 113 5.04 3.39 17.78
C GLN A 113 6.10 4.29 17.18
N PHE A 114 6.08 5.56 17.57
CA PHE A 114 7.04 6.54 17.09
C PHE A 114 7.84 7.07 18.28
N LYS A 115 9.12 7.27 18.04
CA LYS A 115 10.02 7.81 19.05
C LYS A 115 10.65 9.10 18.52
N ILE A 116 10.57 10.16 19.29
CA ILE A 116 11.23 11.40 18.98
C ILE A 116 12.57 11.37 19.72
N VAL A 117 13.64 11.57 19.00
CA VAL A 117 14.99 11.58 19.56
C VAL A 117 15.62 12.92 19.26
N GLU A 118 16.11 13.58 20.32
CA GLU A 118 16.92 14.78 20.18
C GLU A 118 18.32 14.37 19.73
N GLY A 119 18.77 14.95 18.60
CA GLY A 119 20.04 14.55 18.05
C GLY A 119 20.87 15.67 17.52
#